data_01b8efbfe84b9ebc7647a04b6fd74c62
#
_entry.id   01b8efbfe84b9ebc7647a04b6fd74c62
#
_cell.length_a   1.000
_cell.length_b   1.000
_cell.length_c   1.000
_cell.angle_alpha   90.00
_cell.angle_beta   90.00
_cell.angle_gamma   90.00
#
_symmetry.space_group_name_H-M   'P 1'
#
loop_
_entity.id
_entity.type
_entity.pdbx_description
1 polymer ?
#
loop_
_entity_poly.entity_id
_entity_poly.type
_entity_poly.pdbx_seq_one_letter_code
_entity_poly.pdbx_strand_id
1 'polypeptide(L)'
;MPKHFKRGVKREHHLLKGIEKVLEEISALKGVKKVIPGRIYSSDSRGFEIKVVRETLTGLKLLAKSNGSVQEIFLIIDKADREKVSKEILQISEKWTKG
;
A
#
# COMPACT_ATOMS: atom_id res chain seq x y z
N MET A 1 17.63 -14.01 16.89
CA MET A 1 17.50 -14.37 16.35
C MET A 1 17.19 -14.48 16.08
N PRO A 2 17.09 -14.17 16.36
CA PRO A 2 16.78 -14.35 15.76
C PRO A 2 16.33 -14.19 15.38
N LYS A 3 16.38 -14.02 15.59
CA LYS A 3 16.00 -14.00 14.89
C LYS A 3 15.41 -13.69 14.40
N HIS A 4 15.38 -13.42 14.67
CA HIS A 4 14.86 -13.31 13.87
C HIS A 4 14.55 -12.84 13.23
N PHE A 5 14.60 -12.58 13.36
CA PHE A 5 14.42 -12.49 12.41
C PHE A 5 14.22 -12.33 11.90
N LYS A 6 14.34 -12.18 12.04
CA LYS A 6 14.24 -12.28 11.33
C LYS A 6 13.92 -12.20 10.85
N ARG A 7 13.98 -12.09 10.99
CA ARG A 7 13.75 -12.06 10.25
C ARG A 7 13.52 -11.54 9.58
N GLY A 8 13.42 -11.27 9.51
CA GLY A 8 13.26 -10.98 8.68
C GLY A 8 12.89 -10.31 8.15
N VAL A 9 12.96 -10.29 7.94
CA VAL A 9 12.51 -9.81 7.47
C VAL A 9 12.17 -9.19 7.30
N LYS A 10 11.82 -9.52 7.19
CA LYS A 10 11.70 -8.75 7.00
C LYS A 10 11.82 -7.44 6.97
N ARG A 11 12.41 -6.96 6.96
CA ARG A 11 12.69 -5.67 7.21
C ARG A 11 13.12 -4.89 6.09
N GLU A 12 13.60 -5.40 5.07
CA GLU A 12 13.72 -4.75 3.82
C GLU A 12 12.37 -4.36 3.29
N HIS A 13 11.35 -4.78 3.97
CA HIS A 13 9.97 -4.44 3.64
C HIS A 13 9.36 -3.53 4.67
N HIS A 14 10.14 -2.53 5.09
CA HIS A 14 9.64 -1.53 6.00
C HIS A 14 8.46 -0.81 5.41
N LEU A 15 7.52 -0.46 6.26
CA LEU A 15 6.41 0.40 5.89
C LEU A 15 6.65 1.78 6.45
N LEU A 16 6.26 2.80 5.70
CA LEU A 16 6.30 4.15 6.20
C LEU A 16 5.37 4.26 7.39
N LYS A 17 5.77 5.10 8.34
CA LYS A 17 4.97 5.34 9.53
C LYS A 17 3.62 5.91 9.12
N GLY A 18 2.56 5.35 9.65
CA GLY A 18 1.21 5.79 9.34
C GLY A 18 0.56 5.06 8.18
N ILE A 19 1.34 4.32 7.39
CA ILE A 19 0.79 3.59 6.26
C ILE A 19 0.31 2.20 6.66
N GLU A 20 0.85 1.66 7.74
CA GLU A 20 0.52 0.31 8.18
C GLU A 20 -0.97 0.07 8.33
N LYS A 21 -1.66 0.99 8.99
CA LYS A 21 -3.10 0.83 9.22
C LYS A 21 -3.88 0.90 7.93
N VAL A 22 -3.46 1.78 7.03
CA VAL A 22 -4.11 1.91 5.73
C VAL A 22 -3.92 0.63 4.94
N LEU A 23 -2.73 0.05 4.97
CA LEU A 23 -2.48 -1.19 4.26
C LEU A 23 -3.25 -2.36 4.87
N GLU A 24 -3.48 -2.33 6.18
CA GLU A 24 -4.33 -3.34 6.81
C GLU A 24 -5.76 -3.27 6.27
N GLU A 25 -6.30 -2.05 6.12
CA GLU A 25 -7.62 -1.90 5.53
C GLU A 25 -7.65 -2.41 4.10
N ILE A 26 -6.63 -2.06 3.32
CA ILE A 26 -6.55 -2.50 1.92
C ILE A 26 -6.45 -4.02 1.85
N SER A 27 -5.64 -4.62 2.70
CA SER A 27 -5.46 -6.07 2.68
C SER A 27 -6.73 -6.82 3.07
N ALA A 28 -7.63 -6.16 3.79
CA ALA A 28 -8.89 -6.76 4.20
C ALA A 28 -9.98 -6.65 3.14
N LEU A 29 -9.73 -5.93 2.05
CA LEU A 29 -10.73 -5.80 0.99
C LEU A 29 -10.91 -7.12 0.27
N LYS A 30 -12.17 -7.41 -0.08
CA LYS A 30 -12.45 -8.61 -0.86
C LYS A 30 -11.73 -8.52 -2.20
N GLY A 31 -11.03 -9.57 -2.55
CA GLY A 31 -10.31 -9.64 -3.81
C GLY A 31 -8.83 -9.30 -3.69
N VAL A 32 -8.39 -8.71 -2.60
CA VAL A 32 -6.97 -8.46 -2.39
C VAL A 32 -6.34 -9.73 -1.82
N LYS A 33 -5.44 -10.33 -2.59
CA LYS A 33 -4.82 -11.59 -2.20
C LYS A 33 -3.50 -11.39 -1.49
N LYS A 34 -2.78 -10.33 -1.84
CA LYS A 34 -1.46 -10.11 -1.27
C LYS A 34 -1.11 -8.63 -1.36
N VAL A 35 -0.43 -8.13 -0.34
CA VAL A 35 0.09 -6.76 -0.33
C VAL A 35 1.61 -6.86 -0.19
N ILE A 36 2.32 -6.25 -1.13
CA ILE A 36 3.79 -6.32 -1.17
C ILE A 36 4.35 -4.91 -1.08
N PRO A 37 4.92 -4.53 0.07
CA PRO A 37 5.58 -3.23 0.19
C PRO A 37 6.84 -3.20 -0.67
N GLY A 38 7.05 -2.10 -1.36
CA GLY A 38 8.21 -1.90 -2.20
C GLY A 38 9.14 -0.84 -1.66
N ARG A 39 9.82 -0.15 -2.56
CA ARG A 39 10.83 0.83 -2.20
C ARG A 39 10.25 2.08 -1.59
N ILE A 40 11.05 2.73 -0.76
CA ILE A 40 10.73 4.01 -0.15
C ILE A 40 11.65 5.07 -0.76
N TYR A 41 11.05 6.19 -1.15
CA TYR A 41 11.77 7.32 -1.75
C TYR A 41 11.49 8.59 -0.96
N SER A 42 12.42 9.53 -1.04
CA SER A 42 12.17 10.87 -0.54
C SER A 42 11.24 11.63 -1.49
N SER A 43 10.45 12.52 -0.94
CA SER A 43 9.49 13.29 -1.72
C SER A 43 9.29 14.65 -1.09
N ASP A 44 8.94 15.62 -1.91
CA ASP A 44 8.57 16.96 -1.43
C ASP A 44 7.11 17.02 -1.00
N SER A 45 6.36 15.95 -1.20
CA SER A 45 4.95 15.91 -0.86
C SER A 45 4.72 16.01 0.64
N ARG A 46 3.69 16.73 1.02
CA ARG A 46 3.27 16.82 2.41
C ARG A 46 1.91 16.18 2.55
N GLY A 47 1.64 15.69 3.76
CA GLY A 47 0.37 15.04 4.03
C GLY A 47 0.36 13.62 3.55
N PHE A 48 -0.83 13.07 3.48
CA PHE A 48 -1.03 11.65 3.17
C PHE A 48 -1.84 11.49 1.89
N GLU A 49 -1.42 10.58 1.03
CA GLU A 49 -2.16 10.29 -0.19
C GLU A 49 -1.79 8.90 -0.69
N ILE A 50 -2.77 8.19 -1.24
CA ILE A 50 -2.52 6.93 -1.95
C ILE A 50 -3.07 7.05 -3.36
N LYS A 51 -2.24 6.74 -4.34
CA LYS A 51 -2.64 6.76 -5.74
C LYS A 51 -2.43 5.42 -6.38
N VAL A 52 -3.35 5.02 -7.24
CA VAL A 52 -3.16 3.86 -8.11
C VAL A 52 -2.45 4.37 -9.35
N VAL A 53 -1.22 3.92 -9.58
CA VAL A 53 -0.41 4.41 -10.70
C VAL A 53 -0.29 3.42 -11.84
N ARG A 54 -0.64 2.18 -11.61
CA ARG A 54 -0.63 1.17 -12.65
C ARG A 54 -1.64 0.08 -12.33
N GLU A 55 -2.31 -0.40 -13.36
CA GLU A 55 -3.25 -1.51 -13.23
C GLU A 55 -2.92 -2.58 -14.25
N THR A 56 -2.97 -3.82 -13.81
CA THR A 56 -2.90 -4.98 -14.70
C THR A 56 -4.12 -5.84 -14.39
N LEU A 57 -4.25 -6.96 -15.09
CA LEU A 57 -5.41 -7.84 -14.87
C LEU A 57 -5.48 -8.37 -13.44
N THR A 58 -4.33 -8.62 -12.83
CA THR A 58 -4.27 -9.25 -11.51
C THR A 58 -3.46 -8.46 -10.51
N GLY A 59 -3.17 -7.21 -10.80
CA GLY A 59 -2.34 -6.44 -9.88
C GLY A 59 -2.58 -4.95 -9.97
N LEU A 60 -2.24 -4.27 -8.89
CA LEU A 60 -2.25 -2.81 -8.83
C LEU A 60 -0.94 -2.35 -8.24
N LYS A 61 -0.41 -1.26 -8.80
CA LYS A 61 0.74 -0.59 -8.19
C LYS A 61 0.25 0.72 -7.61
N LEU A 62 0.55 0.93 -6.33
CA LEU A 62 0.16 2.13 -5.61
C LEU A 62 1.40 2.92 -5.23
N LEU A 63 1.22 4.23 -5.11
CA LEU A 63 2.19 5.08 -4.44
C LEU A 63 1.52 5.63 -3.19
N ALA A 64 2.09 5.32 -2.05
CA ALA A 64 1.60 5.80 -0.76
C ALA A 64 2.52 6.90 -0.28
N LYS A 65 1.99 8.11 -0.16
CA LYS A 65 2.75 9.28 0.27
C LYS A 65 2.45 9.61 1.71
N SER A 66 3.48 9.93 2.45
CA SER A 66 3.34 10.32 3.85
C SER A 66 4.48 11.27 4.22
N ASN A 67 4.16 12.55 4.37
CA ASN A 67 5.06 13.59 4.89
C ASN A 67 6.54 13.44 4.49
N GLY A 68 6.82 13.72 3.23
CA GLY A 68 8.19 13.74 2.75
C GLY A 68 8.72 12.42 2.23
N SER A 69 7.89 11.39 2.22
CA SER A 69 8.30 10.08 1.72
C SER A 69 7.21 9.46 0.87
N VAL A 70 7.62 8.60 -0.05
CA VAL A 70 6.71 7.86 -0.92
C VAL A 70 7.14 6.40 -0.88
N GLN A 71 6.19 5.51 -0.76
CA GLN A 71 6.48 4.08 -0.82
C GLN A 71 5.68 3.42 -1.94
N GLU A 72 6.35 2.57 -2.71
CA GLU A 72 5.68 1.74 -3.70
C GLU A 72 5.01 0.57 -3.01
N ILE A 73 3.76 0.30 -3.37
CA ILE A 73 3.02 -0.83 -2.84
C ILE A 73 2.45 -1.62 -4.01
N PHE A 74 2.63 -2.92 -4.00
CA PHE A 74 2.10 -3.78 -5.05
C PHE A 74 1.03 -4.67 -4.47
N LEU A 75 -0.10 -4.75 -5.16
CA LEU A 75 -1.20 -5.62 -4.75
C LEU A 75 -1.38 -6.72 -5.77
N ILE A 76 -1.59 -7.93 -5.29
CA ILE A 76 -2.07 -9.02 -6.10
C ILE A 76 -3.56 -9.14 -5.81
N ILE A 77 -4.38 -9.05 -6.84
CA ILE A 77 -5.83 -9.04 -6.66
C ILE A 77 -6.49 -10.05 -7.57
N ASP A 78 -7.71 -10.40 -7.21
CA ASP A 78 -8.54 -11.24 -8.04
C ASP A 78 -9.03 -10.42 -9.24
N LYS A 79 -8.84 -10.94 -10.43
CA LYS A 79 -9.24 -10.28 -11.65
C LYS A 79 -10.70 -9.82 -11.62
N ALA A 80 -11.58 -10.63 -11.06
CA ALA A 80 -13.00 -10.32 -11.01
C ALA A 80 -13.32 -9.12 -10.12
N ASP A 81 -12.46 -8.82 -9.16
CA ASP A 81 -12.69 -7.75 -8.19
C ASP A 81 -11.86 -6.50 -8.45
N ARG A 82 -11.14 -6.46 -9.56
CA ARG A 82 -10.19 -5.39 -9.81
C ARG A 82 -10.80 -3.99 -9.75
N GLU A 83 -11.89 -3.79 -10.44
CA GLU A 83 -12.52 -2.47 -10.48
C GLU A 83 -13.03 -2.06 -9.11
N LYS A 84 -13.64 -3.00 -8.41
CA LYS A 84 -14.16 -2.75 -7.07
C LYS A 84 -13.04 -2.40 -6.10
N VAL A 85 -11.95 -3.15 -6.14
CA VAL A 85 -10.81 -2.90 -5.28
C VAL A 85 -10.22 -1.51 -5.56
N SER A 86 -10.08 -1.16 -6.84
CA SER A 86 -9.54 0.14 -7.21
C SER A 86 -10.38 1.28 -6.64
N LYS A 87 -11.71 1.17 -6.74
CA LYS A 87 -12.61 2.19 -6.19
C LYS A 87 -12.53 2.27 -4.68
N GLU A 88 -12.45 1.12 -4.02
CA GLU A 88 -12.38 1.08 -2.57
C GLU A 88 -11.07 1.68 -2.07
N ILE A 89 -9.99 1.48 -2.80
CA ILE A 89 -8.71 2.09 -2.44
C ILE A 89 -8.79 3.60 -2.50
N LEU A 90 -9.45 4.15 -3.52
CA LEU A 90 -9.64 5.59 -3.60
C LEU A 90 -10.45 6.11 -2.42
N GLN A 91 -11.48 5.39 -2.01
CA GLN A 91 -12.29 5.79 -0.86
C GLN A 91 -11.47 5.76 0.43
N ILE A 92 -10.64 4.75 0.59
CA ILE A 92 -9.77 4.65 1.75
C ILE A 92 -8.78 5.82 1.77
N SER A 93 -8.20 6.13 0.62
CA SER A 93 -7.28 7.25 0.51
C SER A 93 -7.93 8.56 0.92
N GLU A 94 -9.14 8.80 0.43
CA GLU A 94 -9.88 10.02 0.79
C GLU A 94 -10.17 10.08 2.28
N LYS A 95 -10.57 8.96 2.86
CA LYS A 95 -10.88 8.89 4.28
C LYS A 95 -9.67 9.29 5.12
N TRP A 96 -8.51 8.75 4.79
CA TRP A 96 -7.31 9.01 5.55
C TRP A 96 -6.72 10.38 5.27
N THR A 97 -6.94 10.91 4.08
CA THR A 97 -6.48 12.25 3.73
C THR A 97 -7.24 13.32 4.50
N LYS A 98 -8.53 13.11 4.67
CA LYS A 98 -9.38 14.07 5.37
C LYS A 98 -9.22 14.00 6.89
N GLY A 99 -8.88 12.85 7.37
CA GLY A 99 -8.73 12.60 8.79
C GLY A 99 -7.35 12.88 9.26
#